data_8d9adc8ca68c83c0f22d5ece9319d6fd
#
_entry.id   8d9adc8ca68c83c0f22d5ece9319d6fd
#
_cell.length_a   1.000
_cell.length_b   1.000
_cell.length_c   1.000
_cell.angle_alpha   90.00
_cell.angle_beta   90.00
_cell.angle_gamma   90.00
#
_symmetry.space_group_name_H-M   'P 1'
#
loop_
_entity.id
_entity.type
_entity.pdbx_description
1 polymer ?
#
loop_
_entity_poly.entity_id
_entity_poly.type
_entity_poly.pdbx_seq_one_letter_code
_entity_poly.pdbx_strand_id
1 'polypeptide(L)'
;MPTWEAGFSLHEMVVFLLILVSVTAIAAPTAFELQSALAIRSAAGEVSAALFRARAEAIRRCRNVGLKFRKNGNRYEWTLYVDGNGNGIRTAEITSGLDKPLGLSLPWSRGDVLPAIMAGTRVPDPGSPGKILAGVSDPIRFNSSDICSFSPVGESTPGSIYLWDGRDRMAVVRVFGRTAKIRTLYYRRGDKEWKP
;
A
#
# COMPACT_ATOMS: atom_id res chain seq x y z
N MET A 1 -35.34 -51.83 -20.12
CA MET A 1 -35.36 -51.21 -18.79
C MET A 1 -35.71 -49.74 -19.03
N PRO A 2 -36.82 -49.22 -18.53
CA PRO A 2 -37.11 -47.79 -18.71
C PRO A 2 -36.24 -46.97 -17.77
N THR A 3 -35.45 -46.06 -18.35
CA THR A 3 -34.71 -45.03 -17.61
C THR A 3 -35.71 -43.95 -17.21
N TRP A 4 -35.94 -43.82 -15.91
CA TRP A 4 -36.78 -42.75 -15.38
C TRP A 4 -35.97 -41.46 -15.45
N GLU A 5 -36.25 -40.66 -16.46
CA GLU A 5 -35.79 -39.26 -16.47
C GLU A 5 -36.69 -38.48 -15.51
N ALA A 6 -36.22 -38.33 -14.28
CA ALA A 6 -36.87 -37.49 -13.30
C ALA A 6 -36.65 -36.00 -13.68
N GLY A 7 -37.60 -35.39 -14.36
CA GLY A 7 -37.60 -33.96 -14.59
C GLY A 7 -37.81 -33.19 -13.27
N PHE A 8 -37.09 -32.09 -13.07
CA PHE A 8 -37.27 -31.20 -11.92
C PHE A 8 -38.70 -30.59 -11.95
N SER A 9 -39.39 -30.62 -10.82
CA SER A 9 -40.65 -29.94 -10.68
C SER A 9 -40.46 -28.42 -10.54
N LEU A 10 -41.44 -27.62 -10.98
CA LEU A 10 -41.40 -26.15 -10.82
C LEU A 10 -41.19 -25.75 -9.33
N HIS A 11 -41.79 -26.51 -8.42
CA HIS A 11 -41.70 -26.27 -6.98
C HIS A 11 -40.27 -26.48 -6.47
N GLU A 12 -39.57 -27.53 -6.90
CA GLU A 12 -38.15 -27.78 -6.55
C GLU A 12 -37.24 -26.66 -7.05
N MET A 13 -37.49 -26.16 -8.28
CA MET A 13 -36.73 -25.01 -8.81
C MET A 13 -36.93 -23.76 -7.97
N VAL A 14 -38.14 -23.47 -7.52
CA VAL A 14 -38.43 -22.31 -6.67
C VAL A 14 -37.76 -22.44 -5.31
N VAL A 15 -37.81 -23.61 -4.67
CA VAL A 15 -37.17 -23.88 -3.39
C VAL A 15 -35.64 -23.76 -3.53
N PHE A 16 -35.08 -24.32 -4.59
CA PHE A 16 -33.64 -24.21 -4.87
C PHE A 16 -33.20 -22.76 -5.04
N LEU A 17 -33.96 -21.96 -5.80
CA LEU A 17 -33.65 -20.52 -5.98
C LEU A 17 -33.77 -19.74 -4.67
N LEU A 18 -34.75 -20.02 -3.81
CA LEU A 18 -34.87 -19.40 -2.50
C LEU A 18 -33.65 -19.69 -1.60
N ILE A 19 -33.22 -20.95 -1.60
CA ILE A 19 -31.99 -21.34 -0.84
C ILE A 19 -30.77 -20.63 -1.40
N LEU A 20 -30.59 -20.61 -2.72
CA LEU A 20 -29.45 -19.97 -3.38
C LEU A 20 -29.39 -18.47 -3.08
N VAL A 21 -30.53 -17.77 -3.17
CA VAL A 21 -30.64 -16.34 -2.84
C VAL A 21 -30.30 -16.09 -1.36
N SER A 22 -30.81 -16.93 -0.47
CA SER A 22 -30.56 -16.81 0.97
C SER A 22 -29.08 -17.00 1.30
N VAL A 23 -28.43 -17.99 0.73
CA VAL A 23 -26.99 -18.26 0.92
C VAL A 23 -26.15 -17.13 0.34
N THR A 24 -26.45 -16.66 -0.86
CA THR A 24 -25.71 -15.55 -1.48
C THR A 24 -25.89 -14.23 -0.72
N ALA A 25 -27.06 -13.94 -0.19
CA ALA A 25 -27.31 -12.75 0.62
C ALA A 25 -26.45 -12.69 1.89
N ILE A 26 -26.14 -13.83 2.49
CA ILE A 26 -25.27 -13.92 3.68
C ILE A 26 -23.77 -13.94 3.28
N ALA A 27 -23.43 -14.64 2.20
CA ALA A 27 -22.03 -14.82 1.80
C ALA A 27 -21.42 -13.59 1.11
N ALA A 28 -22.21 -12.82 0.35
CA ALA A 28 -21.70 -11.69 -0.42
C ALA A 28 -21.03 -10.59 0.44
N PRO A 29 -21.63 -10.10 1.55
CA PRO A 29 -21.02 -9.08 2.39
C PRO A 29 -19.66 -9.49 2.95
N THR A 30 -19.54 -10.75 3.42
CA THR A 30 -18.29 -11.29 3.98
C THR A 30 -17.20 -11.42 2.93
N ALA A 31 -17.54 -11.78 1.70
CA ALA A 31 -16.61 -11.86 0.59
C ALA A 31 -16.05 -10.47 0.22
N PHE A 32 -16.87 -9.42 0.18
CA PHE A 32 -16.42 -8.05 -0.08
C PHE A 32 -15.52 -7.51 1.02
N GLU A 33 -15.82 -7.79 2.29
CA GLU A 33 -14.94 -7.41 3.41
C GLU A 33 -13.58 -8.10 3.34
N LEU A 34 -13.55 -9.37 2.99
CA LEU A 34 -12.31 -10.13 2.83
C LEU A 34 -11.48 -9.59 1.65
N GLN A 35 -12.11 -9.31 0.51
CA GLN A 35 -11.45 -8.74 -0.65
C GLN A 35 -10.80 -7.39 -0.32
N SER A 36 -11.49 -6.48 0.36
CA SER A 36 -10.95 -5.20 0.80
C SER A 36 -9.76 -5.39 1.75
N ALA A 37 -9.87 -6.32 2.72
CA ALA A 37 -8.78 -6.62 3.64
C ALA A 37 -7.53 -7.18 2.92
N LEU A 38 -7.71 -8.02 1.92
CA LEU A 38 -6.62 -8.57 1.12
C LEU A 38 -6.00 -7.51 0.20
N ALA A 39 -6.81 -6.62 -0.39
CA ALA A 39 -6.34 -5.55 -1.26
C ALA A 39 -5.41 -4.59 -0.51
N ILE A 40 -5.80 -4.11 0.68
CA ILE A 40 -4.98 -3.20 1.47
C ILE A 40 -3.68 -3.86 1.96
N ARG A 41 -3.72 -5.13 2.36
CA ARG A 41 -2.53 -5.90 2.76
C ARG A 41 -1.58 -6.11 1.59
N SER A 42 -2.11 -6.47 0.43
CA SER A 42 -1.31 -6.66 -0.79
C SER A 42 -0.63 -5.37 -1.24
N ALA A 43 -1.35 -4.24 -1.22
CA ALA A 43 -0.78 -2.94 -1.55
C ALA A 43 0.33 -2.53 -0.57
N ALA A 44 0.12 -2.71 0.73
CA ALA A 44 1.15 -2.45 1.75
C ALA A 44 2.36 -3.38 1.60
N GLY A 45 2.14 -4.64 1.23
CA GLY A 45 3.19 -5.60 0.92
C GLY A 45 4.03 -5.19 -0.29
N GLU A 46 3.41 -4.68 -1.36
CA GLU A 46 4.10 -4.17 -2.55
C GLU A 46 5.04 -3.00 -2.21
N VAL A 47 4.55 -2.02 -1.45
CA VAL A 47 5.38 -0.90 -0.98
C VAL A 47 6.53 -1.38 -0.12
N SER A 48 6.24 -2.26 0.83
CA SER A 48 7.26 -2.80 1.72
C SER A 48 8.33 -3.56 0.93
N ALA A 49 7.94 -4.37 -0.05
CA ALA A 49 8.85 -5.09 -0.94
C ALA A 49 9.74 -4.14 -1.76
N ALA A 50 9.16 -3.05 -2.28
CA ALA A 50 9.91 -2.02 -3.01
C ALA A 50 10.97 -1.34 -2.12
N LEU A 51 10.61 -1.00 -0.87
CA LEU A 51 11.53 -0.44 0.12
C LEU A 51 12.63 -1.43 0.53
N PHE A 52 12.30 -2.70 0.76
CA PHE A 52 13.30 -3.75 1.02
C PHE A 52 14.24 -3.94 -0.16
N ARG A 53 13.73 -3.89 -1.40
CA ARG A 53 14.56 -3.92 -2.61
C ARG A 53 15.51 -2.73 -2.67
N ALA A 54 15.05 -1.52 -2.39
CA ALA A 54 15.90 -0.32 -2.34
C ALA A 54 17.04 -0.49 -1.33
N ARG A 55 16.73 -0.98 -0.12
CA ARG A 55 17.72 -1.26 0.92
C ARG A 55 18.73 -2.32 0.48
N ALA A 56 18.28 -3.42 -0.09
CA ALA A 56 19.16 -4.48 -0.59
C ALA A 56 20.08 -3.99 -1.71
N GLU A 57 19.56 -3.16 -2.63
CA GLU A 57 20.35 -2.55 -3.70
C GLU A 57 21.41 -1.57 -3.16
N ALA A 58 21.07 -0.81 -2.11
CA ALA A 58 22.04 0.09 -1.46
C ALA A 58 23.24 -0.68 -0.89
N ILE A 59 22.96 -1.78 -0.17
CA ILE A 59 24.00 -2.66 0.39
C ILE A 59 24.81 -3.31 -0.73
N ARG A 60 24.14 -3.90 -1.73
CA ARG A 60 24.80 -4.61 -2.84
C ARG A 60 25.72 -3.71 -3.66
N ARG A 61 25.37 -2.44 -3.84
CA ARG A 61 26.12 -1.47 -4.64
C ARG A 61 27.12 -0.65 -3.84
N CYS A 62 27.09 -0.75 -2.52
CA CYS A 62 27.83 0.13 -1.63
C CYS A 62 27.60 1.63 -1.93
N ARG A 63 26.37 1.99 -2.34
CA ARG A 63 25.93 3.36 -2.67
C ARG A 63 24.54 3.62 -2.12
N ASN A 64 24.19 4.89 -1.94
CA ASN A 64 22.83 5.23 -1.58
C ASN A 64 21.88 4.86 -2.73
N VAL A 65 20.73 4.29 -2.37
CA VAL A 65 19.63 3.98 -3.30
C VAL A 65 18.35 4.54 -2.72
N GLY A 66 17.62 5.30 -3.51
CA GLY A 66 16.37 5.93 -3.11
C GLY A 66 15.20 5.49 -3.96
N LEU A 67 14.06 5.41 -3.31
CA LEU A 67 12.75 5.23 -3.94
C LEU A 67 12.08 6.59 -4.04
N LYS A 68 11.93 7.12 -5.25
CA LYS A 68 11.22 8.37 -5.53
C LYS A 68 9.79 8.07 -5.91
N PHE A 69 8.86 8.66 -5.19
CA PHE A 69 7.44 8.60 -5.50
C PHE A 69 7.03 9.83 -6.33
N ARG A 70 6.17 9.62 -7.32
CA ARG A 70 5.60 10.69 -8.14
C ARG A 70 4.10 10.49 -8.29
N LYS A 71 3.38 11.59 -8.21
CA LYS A 71 1.96 11.63 -8.58
C LYS A 71 1.87 12.10 -10.04
N ASN A 72 1.28 11.27 -10.90
CA ASN A 72 1.05 11.56 -12.30
C ASN A 72 -0.47 11.56 -12.57
N GLY A 73 -1.08 12.75 -12.55
CA GLY A 73 -2.53 12.89 -12.55
C GLY A 73 -3.18 12.22 -11.34
N ASN A 74 -4.00 11.23 -11.59
CA ASN A 74 -4.69 10.45 -10.54
C ASN A 74 -3.96 9.16 -10.14
N ARG A 75 -2.78 8.90 -10.72
CA ARG A 75 -1.98 7.69 -10.47
C ARG A 75 -0.71 8.05 -9.74
N TYR A 76 -0.20 7.09 -9.00
CA TYR A 76 1.11 7.16 -8.38
C TYR A 76 2.04 6.18 -9.09
N GLU A 77 3.30 6.54 -9.16
CA GLU A 77 4.38 5.71 -9.69
C GLU A 77 5.62 5.88 -8.81
N TRP A 78 6.48 4.91 -8.83
CA TRP A 78 7.73 4.96 -8.11
C TRP A 78 8.89 4.43 -8.93
N THR A 79 10.04 4.99 -8.71
CA THR A 79 11.28 4.65 -9.41
C THR A 79 12.43 4.56 -8.42
N LEU A 80 13.26 3.55 -8.57
CA LEU A 80 14.51 3.42 -7.83
C LEU A 80 15.59 4.25 -8.53
N TYR A 81 16.39 5.00 -7.73
CA TYR A 81 17.53 5.77 -8.19
C TYR A 81 18.77 5.40 -7.41
N VAL A 82 19.93 5.42 -8.07
CA VAL A 82 21.26 5.25 -7.47
C VAL A 82 21.96 6.59 -7.42
N ASP A 83 22.53 6.90 -6.26
CA ASP A 83 23.37 8.06 -6.03
C ASP A 83 24.62 8.02 -6.94
N GLY A 84 24.76 9.04 -7.77
CA GLY A 84 25.85 9.13 -8.74
C GLY A 84 27.16 9.66 -8.15
N ASN A 85 27.12 10.50 -7.10
CA ASN A 85 28.27 11.22 -6.56
C ASN A 85 28.56 10.99 -5.07
N GLY A 86 27.71 10.21 -4.36
CA GLY A 86 27.90 9.87 -2.95
C GLY A 86 27.32 10.87 -1.95
N ASN A 87 26.53 11.86 -2.40
CA ASN A 87 25.96 12.90 -1.55
C ASN A 87 24.50 12.64 -1.14
N GLY A 88 23.93 11.48 -1.52
CA GLY A 88 22.54 11.07 -1.34
C GLY A 88 21.67 11.38 -2.56
N ILE A 89 20.47 10.80 -2.60
CA ILE A 89 19.56 10.98 -3.73
C ILE A 89 18.83 12.33 -3.62
N ARG A 90 18.91 13.13 -4.69
CA ARG A 90 18.30 14.47 -4.73
C ARG A 90 17.46 14.68 -5.99
N THR A 91 16.35 15.39 -5.86
CA THR A 91 15.45 15.66 -6.99
C THR A 91 16.16 16.42 -8.13
N ALA A 92 17.06 17.38 -7.80
CA ALA A 92 17.82 18.10 -8.80
C ALA A 92 18.78 17.19 -9.58
N GLU A 93 19.40 16.22 -8.90
CA GLU A 93 20.37 15.30 -9.48
C GLU A 93 19.68 14.19 -10.29
N ILE A 94 18.47 13.80 -9.89
CA ILE A 94 17.59 12.95 -10.72
C ILE A 94 17.25 13.69 -12.03
N THR A 95 16.92 14.98 -11.95
CA THR A 95 16.55 15.78 -13.14
C THR A 95 17.75 16.01 -14.07
N SER A 96 18.93 16.22 -13.53
CA SER A 96 20.16 16.37 -14.33
C SER A 96 20.72 15.04 -14.86
N GLY A 97 20.19 13.90 -14.41
CA GLY A 97 20.67 12.56 -14.80
C GLY A 97 21.93 12.10 -14.08
N LEU A 98 22.36 12.81 -13.03
CA LEU A 98 23.48 12.41 -12.18
C LEU A 98 23.10 11.19 -11.34
N ASP A 99 21.93 11.25 -10.70
CA ASP A 99 21.29 10.11 -10.05
C ASP A 99 20.52 9.29 -11.08
N LYS A 100 21.01 8.09 -11.36
CA LYS A 100 20.50 7.26 -12.44
C LYS A 100 19.36 6.32 -11.98
N PRO A 101 18.32 6.14 -12.79
CA PRO A 101 17.26 5.20 -12.47
C PRO A 101 17.77 3.75 -12.53
N LEU A 102 17.31 2.92 -11.60
CA LEU A 102 17.49 1.47 -11.58
C LEU A 102 16.26 0.77 -12.16
N GLY A 103 16.17 0.73 -13.48
CA GLY A 103 15.04 0.17 -14.19
C GLY A 103 13.96 1.17 -14.54
N LEU A 104 12.81 0.67 -14.93
CA LEU A 104 11.66 1.47 -15.34
C LEU A 104 10.89 2.02 -14.14
N SER A 105 10.19 3.12 -14.35
CA SER A 105 9.17 3.58 -13.42
C SER A 105 8.06 2.53 -13.34
N LEU A 106 7.69 2.14 -12.14
CA LEU A 106 6.65 1.14 -11.91
C LEU A 106 5.37 1.88 -11.49
N PRO A 107 4.28 1.70 -12.24
CA PRO A 107 3.01 2.24 -11.86
C PRO A 107 2.53 1.54 -10.58
N TRP A 108 1.78 2.27 -9.77
CA TRP A 108 1.04 1.68 -8.66
C TRP A 108 0.02 0.67 -9.22
N SER A 109 0.22 -0.61 -8.94
CA SER A 109 -0.50 -1.69 -9.63
C SER A 109 -1.91 -1.96 -9.08
N ARG A 110 -2.24 -1.41 -7.92
CA ARG A 110 -3.50 -1.70 -7.21
C ARG A 110 -4.50 -0.56 -7.40
N GLY A 111 -5.39 -0.70 -8.41
CA GLY A 111 -6.38 0.33 -8.75
C GLY A 111 -7.35 0.70 -7.63
N ASP A 112 -7.63 -0.24 -6.71
CA ASP A 112 -8.60 -0.05 -5.62
C ASP A 112 -7.97 0.54 -4.35
N VAL A 113 -6.64 0.53 -4.23
CA VAL A 113 -5.91 1.08 -3.08
C VAL A 113 -4.90 2.09 -3.57
N LEU A 114 -5.01 3.33 -3.11
CA LEU A 114 -4.14 4.42 -3.51
C LEU A 114 -3.39 5.03 -2.32
N PRO A 115 -2.24 5.67 -2.54
CA PRO A 115 -1.66 6.56 -1.56
C PRO A 115 -2.65 7.67 -1.23
N ALA A 116 -3.29 7.56 -0.09
CA ALA A 116 -4.28 8.51 0.43
C ALA A 116 -4.46 8.34 1.93
N ILE A 117 -5.04 9.35 2.57
CA ILE A 117 -5.46 9.32 3.96
C ILE A 117 -6.97 9.43 4.01
N MET A 118 -7.60 8.60 4.83
CA MET A 118 -9.06 8.56 4.98
C MET A 118 -9.60 9.94 5.36
N ALA A 119 -10.47 10.48 4.53
CA ALA A 119 -11.13 11.75 4.76
C ALA A 119 -12.34 11.62 5.70
N GLY A 120 -12.69 12.70 6.40
CA GLY A 120 -13.90 12.77 7.23
C GLY A 120 -13.88 11.92 8.50
N THR A 121 -12.73 11.34 8.87
CA THR A 121 -12.55 10.55 10.10
C THR A 121 -11.31 11.00 10.86
N ARG A 122 -11.39 11.01 12.18
CA ARG A 122 -10.24 11.28 13.06
C ARG A 122 -9.37 10.03 13.16
N VAL A 123 -8.44 9.87 12.23
CA VAL A 123 -7.50 8.75 12.22
C VAL A 123 -6.41 9.02 13.29
N PRO A 124 -6.13 8.09 14.20
CA PRO A 124 -5.02 8.24 15.15
C PRO A 124 -3.67 8.38 14.42
N ASP A 125 -2.75 9.17 14.98
CA ASP A 125 -1.39 9.24 14.43
C ASP A 125 -0.59 7.99 14.83
N PRO A 126 -0.11 7.18 13.87
CA PRO A 126 0.67 5.99 14.18
C PRO A 126 2.04 6.30 14.80
N GLY A 127 2.47 7.55 14.75
CA GLY A 127 3.74 8.03 15.29
C GLY A 127 3.66 8.71 16.64
N SER A 128 2.47 9.15 17.02
CA SER A 128 2.24 9.95 18.22
C SER A 128 0.95 9.51 18.89
N PRO A 129 1.01 8.55 19.83
CA PRO A 129 -0.17 8.07 20.56
C PRO A 129 -0.96 9.24 21.17
N GLY A 130 -2.28 9.18 21.05
CA GLY A 130 -3.19 10.23 21.53
C GLY A 130 -3.35 11.45 20.62
N LYS A 131 -2.58 11.56 19.54
CA LYS A 131 -2.76 12.60 18.52
C LYS A 131 -3.54 12.08 17.32
N ILE A 132 -4.16 13.01 16.60
CA ILE A 132 -4.85 12.73 15.34
C ILE A 132 -3.88 13.02 14.20
N LEU A 133 -3.93 12.19 13.17
CA LEU A 133 -3.13 12.35 11.96
C LEU A 133 -3.50 13.67 11.27
N ALA A 134 -2.55 14.58 11.21
CA ALA A 134 -2.70 15.86 10.50
C ALA A 134 -2.26 15.75 9.03
N GLY A 135 -2.60 16.74 8.20
CA GLY A 135 -2.12 16.82 6.82
C GLY A 135 -2.69 15.74 5.91
N VAL A 136 -4.01 15.64 5.83
CA VAL A 136 -4.74 14.59 5.08
C VAL A 136 -4.43 14.62 3.57
N SER A 137 -3.93 15.73 3.04
CA SER A 137 -3.61 15.90 1.61
C SER A 137 -2.27 15.28 1.18
N ASP A 138 -1.40 14.95 2.14
CA ASP A 138 -0.07 14.41 1.87
C ASP A 138 0.06 12.98 2.42
N PRO A 139 -0.17 11.95 1.58
CA PRO A 139 -0.07 10.56 2.00
C PRO A 139 1.34 9.98 1.96
N ILE A 140 2.30 10.64 1.29
CA ILE A 140 3.69 10.20 1.15
C ILE A 140 4.60 11.21 1.83
N ARG A 141 5.16 10.85 2.97
CA ARG A 141 5.87 11.75 3.87
C ARG A 141 7.32 11.34 4.06
N PHE A 142 8.15 11.64 3.07
CA PHE A 142 9.60 11.51 3.12
C PHE A 142 10.23 12.90 2.87
N ASN A 143 10.27 13.72 3.91
CA ASN A 143 10.67 15.13 3.81
C ASN A 143 9.80 15.88 2.76
N SER A 144 10.36 16.90 2.11
CA SER A 144 9.70 17.64 1.03
C SER A 144 9.94 17.05 -0.37
N SER A 145 10.69 15.96 -0.45
CA SER A 145 11.15 15.42 -1.75
C SER A 145 10.44 14.13 -2.17
N ASP A 146 9.64 13.50 -1.30
CA ASP A 146 9.04 12.17 -1.52
C ASP A 146 10.06 11.10 -1.92
N ILE A 147 11.27 11.19 -1.36
CA ILE A 147 12.35 10.24 -1.59
C ILE A 147 12.66 9.49 -0.29
N CYS A 148 12.45 8.18 -0.30
CA CYS A 148 12.96 7.30 0.73
C CYS A 148 14.30 6.74 0.29
N SER A 149 15.40 7.23 0.86
CA SER A 149 16.76 6.79 0.55
C SER A 149 17.28 5.85 1.62
N PHE A 150 18.06 4.85 1.19
CA PHE A 150 18.80 3.91 2.06
C PHE A 150 20.28 4.04 1.81
N SER A 151 21.06 4.08 2.87
CA SER A 151 22.51 4.04 2.79
C SER A 151 23.05 2.61 2.89
N PRO A 152 24.24 2.33 2.38
CA PRO A 152 24.86 1.00 2.50
C PRO A 152 25.17 0.61 3.95
N VAL A 153 25.31 1.57 4.85
CA VAL A 153 25.58 1.34 6.29
C VAL A 153 24.32 1.09 7.12
N GLY A 154 23.13 1.05 6.49
CA GLY A 154 21.87 0.68 7.15
C GLY A 154 21.07 1.85 7.73
N GLU A 155 21.36 3.07 7.32
CA GLU A 155 20.52 4.24 7.61
C GLU A 155 19.53 4.50 6.49
N SER A 156 18.47 5.24 6.77
CA SER A 156 17.47 5.62 5.77
C SER A 156 16.82 6.97 6.05
N THR A 157 16.20 7.54 5.06
CA THR A 157 15.27 8.67 5.25
C THR A 157 14.05 8.20 6.03
N PRO A 158 13.77 8.76 7.21
CA PRO A 158 12.56 8.42 7.96
C PRO A 158 11.33 8.97 7.27
N GLY A 159 10.24 8.22 7.35
CA GLY A 159 8.99 8.67 6.75
C GLY A 159 7.89 7.63 6.78
N SER A 160 6.79 7.94 6.12
CA SER A 160 5.60 7.08 6.10
C SER A 160 4.85 7.20 4.78
N ILE A 161 4.28 6.10 4.33
CA ILE A 161 3.36 6.05 3.18
C ILE A 161 2.02 5.54 3.71
N TYR A 162 0.98 6.34 3.52
CA TYR A 162 -0.39 6.00 3.90
C TYR A 162 -1.15 5.51 2.68
N LEU A 163 -1.87 4.41 2.84
CA LEU A 163 -2.67 3.75 1.83
C LEU A 163 -4.11 3.69 2.29
N TRP A 164 -5.05 3.90 1.39
CA TRP A 164 -6.47 3.83 1.67
C TRP A 164 -7.21 3.08 0.56
N ASP A 165 -8.15 2.23 0.94
CA ASP A 165 -9.00 1.47 0.01
C ASP A 165 -10.22 2.25 -0.50
N GLY A 166 -10.30 3.56 -0.18
CA GLY A 166 -11.46 4.38 -0.52
C GLY A 166 -12.70 4.13 0.35
N ARG A 167 -12.64 3.20 1.30
CA ARG A 167 -13.76 2.78 2.15
C ARG A 167 -13.44 2.97 3.64
N ASP A 168 -13.14 1.88 4.33
CA ASP A 168 -12.97 1.87 5.79
C ASP A 168 -11.61 1.37 6.27
N ARG A 169 -10.69 0.99 5.38
CA ARG A 169 -9.40 0.42 5.73
C ARG A 169 -8.24 1.26 5.25
N MET A 170 -7.25 1.38 6.11
CA MET A 170 -5.97 2.01 5.80
C MET A 170 -4.81 1.10 6.17
N ALA A 171 -3.69 1.31 5.49
CA ALA A 171 -2.39 0.82 5.92
C ALA A 171 -1.40 1.98 5.96
N VAL A 172 -0.38 1.86 6.79
CA VAL A 172 0.77 2.74 6.80
C VAL A 172 2.04 1.92 6.78
N VAL A 173 2.93 2.23 5.84
CA VAL A 173 4.29 1.68 5.80
C VAL A 173 5.23 2.75 6.31
N ARG A 174 5.90 2.49 7.44
CA ARG A 174 6.81 3.43 8.11
C ARG A 174 8.24 2.97 8.01
N VAL A 175 9.13 3.92 7.73
CA VAL A 175 10.58 3.71 7.68
C VAL A 175 11.22 4.50 8.81
N PHE A 176 12.10 3.85 9.59
CA PHE A 176 12.81 4.44 10.71
C PHE A 176 14.25 4.76 10.33
N GLY A 177 14.64 6.03 10.39
CA GLY A 177 15.88 6.54 9.82
C GLY A 177 17.17 5.83 10.28
N ARG A 178 17.36 5.69 11.59
CA ARG A 178 18.62 5.15 12.16
C ARG A 178 18.81 3.64 11.96
N THR A 179 17.76 2.89 11.76
CA THR A 179 17.80 1.42 11.68
C THR A 179 17.33 0.89 10.33
N ALA A 180 16.86 1.78 9.46
CA ALA A 180 16.18 1.43 8.22
C ALA A 180 15.09 0.33 8.41
N LYS A 181 14.51 0.26 9.63
CA LYS A 181 13.45 -0.68 9.93
C LYS A 181 12.18 -0.25 9.20
N ILE A 182 11.57 -1.17 8.50
CA ILE A 182 10.29 -0.99 7.81
C ILE A 182 9.22 -1.67 8.64
N ARG A 183 8.15 -0.96 8.96
CA ARG A 183 7.02 -1.48 9.74
C ARG A 183 5.71 -1.12 9.05
N THR A 184 4.84 -2.09 8.88
CA THR A 184 3.48 -1.91 8.36
C THR A 184 2.49 -1.98 9.52
N LEU A 185 1.54 -1.06 9.52
CA LEU A 185 0.42 -1.04 10.46
C LEU A 185 -0.88 -0.87 9.68
N TYR A 186 -1.95 -1.43 10.22
CA TYR A 186 -3.28 -1.43 9.62
C TYR A 186 -4.27 -0.73 10.54
N TYR A 187 -5.24 -0.04 9.95
CA TYR A 187 -6.29 0.67 10.65
C TYR A 187 -7.63 0.43 9.94
N ARG A 188 -8.68 0.18 10.71
CA ARG A 188 -10.05 0.16 10.22
C ARG A 188 -10.82 1.34 10.84
N ARG A 189 -11.73 1.93 10.10
CA ARG A 189 -12.59 3.02 10.59
C ARG A 189 -13.27 2.61 11.89
N GLY A 190 -13.09 3.42 12.95
CA GLY A 190 -13.59 3.14 14.29
C GLY A 190 -12.62 2.40 15.21
N ASP A 191 -11.49 1.91 14.71
CA ASP A 191 -10.43 1.39 15.59
C ASP A 191 -9.86 2.52 16.45
N LYS A 192 -9.50 2.20 17.70
CA LYS A 192 -8.84 3.16 18.59
C LYS A 192 -7.36 3.34 18.28
N GLU A 193 -6.74 2.31 17.73
CA GLU A 193 -5.29 2.24 17.47
C GLU A 193 -4.97 1.48 16.19
N TRP A 194 -3.78 1.72 15.67
CA TRP A 194 -3.20 0.96 14.56
C TRP A 194 -2.71 -0.40 15.05
N LYS A 195 -2.95 -1.45 14.27
CA LYS A 195 -2.56 -2.84 14.54
C LYS A 195 -1.45 -3.29 13.58
N PRO A 196 -0.52 -4.15 13.99
CA PRO A 196 0.47 -4.75 13.12
C PRO A 196 -0.13 -5.76 12.13
#